data_51c6c09d6a4cc67817c3a36be920b172
#
_entry.id   51c6c09d6a4cc67817c3a36be920b172
#
_cell.length_a   1.000
_cell.length_b   1.000
_cell.length_c   1.000
_cell.angle_alpha   90.00
_cell.angle_beta   90.00
_cell.angle_gamma   90.00
#
_symmetry.space_group_name_H-M   'P 1'
#
loop_
_entity.id
_entity.type
_entity.pdbx_description
1 polymer ?
#
loop_
_entity_poly.entity_id
_entity_poly.type
_entity_poly.pdbx_seq_one_letter_code
_entity_poly.pdbx_strand_id
1 'polypeptide(L)'
;MLLRAAGPGLAALGVPGTLADPRLEVYDDRGARIAENDQWDAALAPVFAAAGAFPFPAGSRDAALVATLTAGRSYTVQISGPEAGEALVEIYALP
;
A
#
# COMPACT_ATOMS: atom_id res chain seq x y z
N MET A 1 -9.48 3.28 6.25
CA MET A 1 -8.97 3.08 4.88
C MET A 1 -7.85 2.06 4.87
N LEU A 2 -7.93 1.11 3.98
CA LEU A 2 -6.81 0.24 3.63
C LEU A 2 -6.07 0.88 2.47
N LEU A 3 -4.76 1.08 2.60
CA LEU A 3 -3.89 1.60 1.56
C LEU A 3 -2.84 0.55 1.23
N ARG A 4 -2.58 0.34 -0.07
CA ARG A 4 -1.65 -0.67 -0.55
C ARG A 4 -0.76 -0.12 -1.65
N ALA A 5 0.50 -0.55 -1.65
CA ALA A 5 1.42 -0.33 -2.76
C ALA A 5 1.91 -1.69 -3.23
N ALA A 6 1.39 -2.15 -4.36
CA ALA A 6 1.73 -3.45 -4.93
C ALA A 6 2.89 -3.30 -5.90
N GLY A 7 3.99 -3.98 -5.63
CA GLY A 7 5.13 -4.14 -6.53
C GLY A 7 5.31 -5.61 -6.87
N PRO A 8 5.85 -6.44 -5.94
CA PRO A 8 5.96 -7.89 -6.17
C PRO A 8 4.62 -8.56 -6.47
N GLY A 9 3.52 -8.09 -5.84
CA GLY A 9 2.18 -8.60 -6.13
C GLY A 9 1.75 -8.36 -7.57
N LEU A 10 2.13 -7.23 -8.18
CA LEU A 10 1.90 -6.97 -9.61
C LEU A 10 2.73 -7.89 -10.49
N ALA A 11 3.99 -8.14 -10.11
CA ALA A 11 4.84 -9.07 -10.86
C ALA A 11 4.23 -10.47 -10.90
N ALA A 12 3.61 -10.91 -9.80
CA ALA A 12 2.90 -12.18 -9.72
C ALA A 12 1.69 -12.24 -10.67
N LEU A 13 1.11 -11.08 -11.05
CA LEU A 13 0.03 -10.95 -12.02
C LEU A 13 0.54 -10.77 -13.46
N GLY A 14 1.85 -10.83 -13.69
CA GLY A 14 2.45 -10.75 -15.01
C GLY A 14 2.83 -9.34 -15.47
N VAL A 15 2.82 -8.34 -14.58
CA VAL A 15 3.23 -6.97 -14.91
C VAL A 15 4.76 -6.88 -14.86
N PRO A 16 5.45 -6.48 -15.95
CA PRO A 16 6.90 -6.31 -15.92
C PRO A 16 7.32 -4.95 -15.32
N GLY A 17 8.57 -4.85 -14.89
CA GLY A 17 9.16 -3.58 -14.45
C GLY A 17 8.60 -3.04 -13.14
N THR A 18 8.12 -3.90 -12.25
CA THR A 18 7.53 -3.49 -10.97
C THR A 18 8.61 -3.15 -9.94
N LEU A 19 8.26 -2.28 -8.98
CA LEU A 19 9.09 -2.03 -7.81
C LEU A 19 9.25 -3.32 -7.01
N ALA A 20 10.50 -3.64 -6.65
CA ALA A 20 10.81 -4.86 -5.89
C ALA A 20 10.48 -4.70 -4.40
N ASP A 21 10.54 -3.47 -3.89
CA ASP A 21 10.38 -3.18 -2.47
C ASP A 21 9.74 -1.78 -2.29
N PRO A 22 8.43 -1.63 -2.59
CA PRO A 22 7.76 -0.35 -2.42
C PRO A 22 7.62 0.02 -0.96
N ARG A 23 7.83 1.29 -0.65
CA ARG A 23 7.55 1.89 0.64
C ARG A 23 6.36 2.83 0.50
N LEU A 24 5.41 2.69 1.40
CA LEU A 24 4.18 3.46 1.45
C LEU A 24 4.23 4.44 2.62
N GLU A 25 4.03 5.73 2.34
CA GLU A 25 3.97 6.77 3.35
C GLU A 25 2.73 7.63 3.16
N VAL A 26 2.08 8.00 4.26
CA VAL A 26 0.90 8.86 4.24
C VAL A 26 1.19 10.12 5.05
N TYR A 27 0.93 11.28 4.44
CA TYR A 27 1.14 12.60 5.05
C TYR A 27 -0.19 13.32 5.16
N ASP A 28 -0.38 14.10 6.22
CA ASP A 28 -1.55 14.95 6.38
C ASP A 28 -1.41 16.26 5.58
N ASP A 29 -2.41 17.13 5.66
CA ASP A 29 -2.43 18.42 4.97
C ASP A 29 -1.43 19.44 5.52
N ARG A 30 -0.76 19.12 6.62
CA ARG A 30 0.32 19.94 7.20
C ARG A 30 1.71 19.40 6.84
N GLY A 31 1.79 18.31 6.05
CA GLY A 31 3.03 17.68 5.68
C GLY A 31 3.61 16.75 6.76
N ALA A 32 2.86 16.43 7.81
CA ALA A 32 3.28 15.49 8.83
C ALA A 32 3.01 14.06 8.38
N ARG A 33 4.00 13.17 8.52
CA ARG A 33 3.82 11.76 8.24
C ARG A 33 3.00 11.12 9.35
N ILE A 34 1.84 10.56 9.00
CA ILE A 34 0.91 9.93 9.94
C ILE A 34 0.95 8.42 9.92
N ALA A 35 1.47 7.81 8.84
CA ALA A 35 1.57 6.35 8.71
C ALA A 35 2.62 5.98 7.68
N GLU A 36 3.22 4.78 7.83
CA GLU A 36 4.14 4.21 6.84
C GLU A 36 4.14 2.69 6.93
N ASN A 37 4.53 2.06 5.81
CA ASN A 37 4.82 0.63 5.77
C ASN A 37 5.73 0.33 4.59
N ASP A 38 6.71 -0.57 4.75
CA ASP A 38 7.55 -1.05 3.66
C ASP A 38 7.45 -2.56 3.45
N GLN A 39 6.80 -3.27 4.37
CA GLN A 39 6.50 -4.68 4.22
C GLN A 39 5.20 -4.98 4.95
N TRP A 40 4.21 -5.46 4.22
CA TRP A 40 2.88 -5.68 4.79
C TRP A 40 2.87 -6.74 5.89
N ASP A 41 2.04 -6.53 6.91
CA ASP A 41 1.83 -7.47 8.00
C ASP A 41 0.86 -8.55 7.55
N ALA A 42 1.24 -9.81 7.72
CA ALA A 42 0.40 -10.96 7.37
C ALA A 42 -0.96 -10.95 8.10
N ALA A 43 -1.06 -10.29 9.24
CA ALA A 43 -2.31 -10.09 9.96
C ALA A 43 -3.35 -9.29 9.14
N LEU A 44 -2.93 -8.57 8.10
CA LEU A 44 -3.83 -7.83 7.21
C LEU A 44 -4.49 -8.69 6.13
N ALA A 45 -4.09 -9.94 5.95
CA ALA A 45 -4.69 -10.79 4.92
C ALA A 45 -6.22 -10.88 5.01
N PRO A 46 -6.86 -11.04 6.19
CA PRO A 46 -8.31 -11.00 6.28
C PRO A 46 -8.91 -9.64 5.91
N VAL A 47 -8.19 -8.56 6.16
CA VAL A 47 -8.61 -7.19 5.78
C VAL A 47 -8.63 -7.07 4.26
N PHE A 48 -7.63 -7.61 3.56
CA PHE A 48 -7.60 -7.63 2.09
C PHE A 48 -8.82 -8.37 1.53
N ALA A 49 -9.12 -9.54 2.07
CA ALA A 49 -10.27 -10.33 1.65
C ALA A 49 -11.59 -9.58 1.87
N ALA A 50 -11.75 -8.95 3.03
CA ALA A 50 -12.96 -8.17 3.36
C ALA A 50 -13.14 -6.95 2.45
N ALA A 51 -12.05 -6.33 2.01
CA ALA A 51 -12.07 -5.18 1.11
C ALA A 51 -12.24 -5.58 -0.37
N GLY A 52 -12.15 -6.86 -0.70
CA GLY A 52 -12.18 -7.32 -2.09
C GLY A 52 -10.86 -7.13 -2.82
N ALA A 53 -9.76 -6.91 -2.10
CA ALA A 53 -8.44 -6.75 -2.68
C ALA A 53 -7.82 -8.11 -3.00
N PHE A 54 -7.04 -8.20 -4.09
CA PHE A 54 -6.31 -9.42 -4.38
C PHE A 54 -5.26 -9.70 -3.29
N PRO A 55 -4.98 -10.99 -2.99
CA PRO A 55 -3.99 -11.32 -1.97
C PRO A 55 -2.57 -10.99 -2.44
N PHE A 56 -1.71 -10.56 -1.52
CA PHE A 56 -0.28 -10.48 -1.79
C PHE A 56 0.37 -11.84 -1.56
N PRO A 57 1.45 -12.17 -2.29
CA PRO A 57 2.23 -13.38 -2.00
C PRO A 57 2.72 -13.36 -0.56
N ALA A 58 2.65 -14.49 0.13
CA ALA A 58 3.10 -14.58 1.52
C ALA A 58 4.55 -14.14 1.66
N GLY A 59 4.83 -13.26 2.62
CA GLY A 59 6.17 -12.73 2.87
C GLY A 59 6.71 -11.79 1.79
N SER A 60 5.87 -11.36 0.84
CA SER A 60 6.31 -10.41 -0.19
C SER A 60 6.65 -9.04 0.39
N ARG A 61 7.40 -8.25 -0.38
CA ARG A 61 7.80 -6.90 -0.01
C ARG A 61 6.81 -5.82 -0.46
N ASP A 62 5.59 -6.20 -0.82
CA ASP A 62 4.51 -5.23 -1.03
C ASP A 62 4.25 -4.47 0.26
N ALA A 63 3.74 -3.25 0.16
CA ALA A 63 3.40 -2.45 1.32
C ALA A 63 1.89 -2.33 1.49
N ALA A 64 1.42 -2.34 2.74
CA ALA A 64 0.02 -2.11 3.07
C ALA A 64 -0.11 -1.59 4.49
N LEU A 65 -1.10 -0.72 4.70
CA LEU A 65 -1.43 -0.24 6.04
C LEU A 65 -2.91 0.10 6.13
N VAL A 66 -3.41 0.16 7.35
CA VAL A 66 -4.74 0.68 7.66
C VAL A 66 -4.58 1.99 8.39
N ALA A 67 -5.23 3.05 7.92
CA ALA A 67 -5.17 4.38 8.50
C ALA A 67 -6.57 4.96 8.63
N THR A 68 -6.78 5.76 9.68
CA THR A 68 -8.00 6.55 9.85
C THR A 68 -7.77 7.90 9.19
N LEU A 69 -8.54 8.19 8.13
CA LEU A 69 -8.48 9.45 7.41
C LEU A 69 -9.76 10.24 7.70
N THR A 70 -9.59 11.52 8.04
CA THR A 70 -10.71 12.40 8.38
C THR A 70 -11.32 12.98 7.11
N ALA A 71 -12.64 12.87 6.98
CA ALA A 71 -13.37 13.46 5.86
C ALA A 71 -13.18 14.99 5.81
N GLY A 72 -13.05 15.54 4.61
CA GLY A 72 -12.85 16.97 4.40
C GLY A 72 -11.42 17.46 4.53
N ARG A 73 -10.46 16.56 4.83
CA ARG A 73 -9.03 16.87 4.87
C ARG A 73 -8.30 16.25 3.69
N SER A 74 -7.20 16.86 3.28
CA SER A 74 -6.34 16.36 2.21
C SER A 74 -5.19 15.56 2.77
N TYR A 75 -4.83 14.47 2.08
CA TYR A 75 -3.70 13.62 2.43
C TYR A 75 -2.84 13.36 1.21
N THR A 76 -1.54 13.20 1.43
CA THR A 76 -0.61 12.80 0.38
C THR A 76 -0.15 11.36 0.63
N VAL A 77 -0.27 10.53 -0.39
CA VAL A 77 0.24 9.16 -0.37
C VAL A 77 1.47 9.12 -1.25
N GLN A 78 2.60 8.75 -0.67
CA GLN A 78 3.87 8.68 -1.37
C GLN A 78 4.36 7.23 -1.44
N ILE A 79 4.72 6.82 -2.65
CA ILE A 79 5.32 5.52 -2.89
C ILE A 79 6.77 5.74 -3.31
N SER A 80 7.69 5.05 -2.66
CA SER A 80 9.10 5.11 -2.98
C SER A 80 9.70 3.70 -2.97
N GLY A 81 10.89 3.56 -3.49
CA GLY A 81 11.64 2.31 -3.48
C GLY A 81 13.10 2.58 -3.78
N PRO A 82 13.99 1.58 -3.60
CA PRO A 82 15.43 1.74 -3.85
C PRO A 82 15.75 1.88 -5.35
N GLU A 83 14.83 1.51 -6.23
CA GLU A 83 15.01 1.53 -7.68
C GLU A 83 13.78 2.10 -8.36
N ALA A 84 13.93 2.54 -9.61
CA ALA A 84 12.80 2.95 -10.43
C ALA A 84 11.97 1.72 -10.83
N GLY A 85 10.66 1.86 -10.88
CA GLY A 85 9.77 0.80 -11.27
C GLY A 85 8.31 1.21 -11.10
N GLU A 86 7.41 0.31 -11.47
CA GLU A 86 5.98 0.54 -11.37
C GLU A 86 5.41 -0.07 -10.10
N ALA A 87 4.42 0.60 -9.53
CA ALA A 87 3.64 0.09 -8.41
C ALA A 87 2.18 0.46 -8.61
N LEU A 88 1.29 -0.43 -8.17
CA LEU A 88 -0.14 -0.13 -8.12
C LEU A 88 -0.48 0.41 -6.73
N VAL A 89 -1.06 1.61 -6.70
CA VAL A 89 -1.57 2.21 -5.46
C VAL A 89 -3.07 1.96 -5.39
N GLU A 90 -3.51 1.36 -4.28
CA GLU A 90 -4.91 1.04 -4.06
C GLU A 90 -5.36 1.63 -2.72
N ILE A 91 -6.56 2.21 -2.70
CA ILE A 91 -7.17 2.75 -1.50
C ILE A 91 -8.58 2.16 -1.39
N TYR A 92 -8.85 1.48 -0.29
CA TYR A 92 -10.14 0.85 -0.03
C TYR A 92 -10.78 1.46 1.20
N ALA A 93 -12.06 1.81 1.09
CA ALA A 93 -12.86 2.13 2.27
C ALA A 93 -13.20 0.82 2.99
N LEU A 94 -12.98 0.79 4.29
CA LEU A 94 -13.33 -0.37 5.11
C LEU A 94 -14.71 -0.16 5.76
N PRO A 95 -15.49 -1.24 5.92
CA PRO A 95 -16.79 -1.15 6.60
C PRO A 95 -16.67 -0.81 8.08
#